data_48c89fcc578200075b5455d1cf504f7c
#
_entry.id   48c89fcc578200075b5455d1cf504f7c
#
_cell.length_a   1.000
_cell.length_b   1.000
_cell.length_c   1.000
_cell.angle_alpha   90.00
_cell.angle_beta   90.00
_cell.angle_gamma   90.00
#
_symmetry.space_group_name_H-M   'P 1'
#
loop_
_entity.id
_entity.type
_entity.pdbx_description
1 polymer ?
#
loop_
_entity_poly.entity_id
_entity_poly.type
_entity_poly.pdbx_seq_one_letter_code
_entity_poly.pdbx_strand_id
1 'polypeptide(L)'
;MKNLLVNFSVGDKCIDSLEGDIFLNSLSKFKTFEKAVFVSNVSPHNIKKLERYFDIIIPNNENLYTSYLVLYNWLSEHVDEYKYVMHSDLRDVVIQTDPFQFFESHPDINMFYSLEGMKIKENDCNLWWEQSLRTVLRSHNDSYEDEWVINGGIFGGKIEHMINHCLMMFSNTNRKSQFLVMDQQFLGYLSQYLKNNPKNMLCHPYDDTFACTGEAIKRDNVEVFFDGKQVTNKDGVPYCIFHQWDRTELANHFLAKESNTLRFSL
;
A
#
# COMPACT_ATOMS: atom_id res chain seq x y z
N MET A 1 6.14 3.82 -22.28
CA MET A 1 5.93 4.27 -20.90
C MET A 1 6.37 3.17 -19.96
N LYS A 2 6.97 3.53 -18.82
CA LYS A 2 7.43 2.62 -17.76
C LYS A 2 6.32 2.40 -16.74
N ASN A 3 6.55 1.50 -15.79
CA ASN A 3 5.73 1.35 -14.58
C ASN A 3 6.52 1.88 -13.38
N LEU A 4 5.85 2.40 -12.36
CA LEU A 4 6.47 3.05 -11.20
C LEU A 4 5.89 2.55 -9.88
N LEU A 5 6.73 2.05 -8.99
CA LEU A 5 6.41 1.83 -7.60
C LEU A 5 6.83 3.04 -6.78
N VAL A 6 5.93 3.56 -5.94
CA VAL A 6 6.20 4.69 -5.05
C VAL A 6 6.01 4.31 -3.58
N ASN A 7 6.91 4.82 -2.74
CA ASN A 7 6.86 4.64 -1.30
C ASN A 7 7.06 5.97 -0.60
N PHE A 8 6.59 6.07 0.64
CA PHE A 8 6.88 7.19 1.53
C PHE A 8 7.69 6.73 2.74
N SER A 9 8.68 7.53 3.15
CA SER A 9 9.40 7.33 4.39
C SER A 9 9.49 8.62 5.18
N VAL A 10 8.98 8.59 6.40
CA VAL A 10 9.09 9.70 7.36
C VAL A 10 9.95 9.25 8.53
N GLY A 11 11.14 9.81 8.62
CA GLY A 11 12.16 9.41 9.58
C GLY A 11 12.80 8.05 9.26
N ASP A 12 13.70 7.63 10.12
CA ASP A 12 14.55 6.45 9.90
C ASP A 12 13.91 5.13 10.36
N LYS A 13 12.89 5.19 11.22
CA LYS A 13 12.36 4.02 11.91
C LYS A 13 11.93 2.87 10.98
N CYS A 14 11.28 3.18 9.89
CA CYS A 14 10.84 2.13 8.94
C CYS A 14 12.02 1.53 8.17
N ILE A 15 13.05 2.36 7.86
CA ILE A 15 14.22 1.94 7.11
C ILE A 15 15.17 1.08 7.95
N ASP A 16 15.26 1.39 9.26
CA ASP A 16 16.14 0.69 10.22
C ASP A 16 15.48 -0.56 10.83
N SER A 17 14.23 -0.81 10.52
CA SER A 17 13.52 -1.99 11.02
C SER A 17 13.86 -3.23 10.20
N LEU A 18 13.73 -4.40 10.83
CA LEU A 18 13.88 -5.69 10.14
C LEU A 18 12.82 -5.86 9.04
N GLU A 19 11.61 -5.36 9.29
CA GLU A 19 10.52 -5.34 8.31
C GLU A 19 10.87 -4.50 7.09
N GLY A 20 11.53 -3.35 7.31
CA GLY A 20 12.06 -2.52 6.22
C GLY A 20 13.14 -3.23 5.41
N ASP A 21 14.05 -3.96 6.05
CA ASP A 21 15.06 -4.76 5.34
C ASP A 21 14.42 -5.86 4.49
N ILE A 22 13.40 -6.55 5.00
CA ILE A 22 12.65 -7.58 4.26
C ILE A 22 11.97 -6.96 3.03
N PHE A 23 11.32 -5.80 3.20
CA PHE A 23 10.73 -5.08 2.08
C PHE A 23 11.78 -4.73 1.02
N LEU A 24 12.87 -4.06 1.41
CA LEU A 24 13.93 -3.63 0.50
C LEU A 24 14.55 -4.81 -0.26
N ASN A 25 14.80 -5.92 0.43
CA ASN A 25 15.31 -7.15 -0.19
C ASN A 25 14.30 -7.76 -1.18
N SER A 26 13.01 -7.75 -0.84
CA SER A 26 11.96 -8.20 -1.77
C SER A 26 11.93 -7.34 -3.03
N LEU A 27 12.01 -6.02 -2.86
CA LEU A 27 11.99 -5.03 -3.93
C LEU A 27 13.20 -5.15 -4.87
N SER A 28 14.37 -5.49 -4.34
CA SER A 28 15.61 -5.60 -5.12
C SER A 28 15.58 -6.62 -6.25
N LYS A 29 14.65 -7.59 -6.17
CA LYS A 29 14.50 -8.67 -7.15
C LYS A 29 13.91 -8.20 -8.48
N PHE A 30 13.24 -7.06 -8.48
CA PHE A 30 12.51 -6.57 -9.65
C PHE A 30 13.29 -5.47 -10.37
N LYS A 31 13.42 -5.62 -11.70
CA LYS A 31 14.03 -4.67 -12.62
C LYS A 31 13.07 -4.23 -13.74
N THR A 32 11.83 -4.69 -13.67
CA THR A 32 10.80 -4.48 -14.69
C THR A 32 10.07 -3.15 -14.53
N PHE A 33 10.24 -2.48 -13.38
CA PHE A 33 9.64 -1.19 -13.07
C PHE A 33 10.63 -0.29 -12.33
N GLU A 34 10.44 1.01 -12.44
CA GLU A 34 11.19 2.00 -11.65
C GLU A 34 10.61 2.12 -10.23
N LYS A 35 11.46 2.52 -9.30
CA LYS A 35 11.15 2.62 -7.87
C LYS A 35 11.51 4.00 -7.39
N ALA A 36 10.53 4.71 -6.84
CA ALA A 36 10.72 6.02 -6.24
C ALA A 36 10.37 6.01 -4.76
N VAL A 37 11.12 6.72 -3.95
CA VAL A 37 10.82 6.95 -2.54
C VAL A 37 10.82 8.44 -2.23
N PHE A 38 9.76 8.89 -1.59
CA PHE A 38 9.62 10.24 -1.05
C PHE A 38 10.06 10.22 0.41
N VAL A 39 11.10 10.98 0.75
CA VAL A 39 11.75 10.92 2.05
C VAL A 39 11.61 12.25 2.81
N SER A 40 11.22 12.16 4.08
CA SER A 40 11.14 13.29 5.00
C SER A 40 11.86 12.97 6.31
N ASN A 41 12.74 13.86 6.75
CA ASN A 41 13.50 13.70 7.99
C ASN A 41 14.31 12.38 8.09
N VAL A 42 14.79 11.88 6.95
CA VAL A 42 15.62 10.67 6.86
C VAL A 42 17.10 11.06 6.96
N SER A 43 17.87 10.32 7.73
CA SER A 43 19.29 10.56 7.92
C SER A 43 20.11 10.33 6.64
N PRO A 44 21.27 11.01 6.46
CA PRO A 44 22.15 10.76 5.32
C PRO A 44 22.61 9.30 5.20
N HIS A 45 22.72 8.57 6.32
CA HIS A 45 23.04 7.15 6.34
C HIS A 45 21.95 6.35 5.63
N ASN A 46 20.69 6.60 6.00
CA ASN A 46 19.54 5.88 5.43
C ASN A 46 19.22 6.31 4.00
N ILE A 47 19.52 7.55 3.61
CA ILE A 47 19.48 7.94 2.20
C ILE A 47 20.44 7.06 1.37
N LYS A 48 21.70 6.89 1.81
CA LYS A 48 22.66 6.00 1.14
C LYS A 48 22.22 4.53 1.13
N LYS A 49 21.48 4.08 2.13
CA LYS A 49 20.89 2.74 2.15
C LYS A 49 19.82 2.65 1.06
N LEU A 50 18.90 3.61 0.98
CA LEU A 50 17.83 3.64 -0.01
C LEU A 50 18.34 3.75 -1.45
N GLU A 51 19.43 4.46 -1.72
CA GLU A 51 20.06 4.56 -3.05
C GLU A 51 20.44 3.21 -3.66
N ARG A 52 20.54 2.15 -2.87
CA ARG A 52 20.83 0.79 -3.36
C ARG A 52 19.59 0.07 -3.90
N TYR A 53 18.39 0.55 -3.57
CA TYR A 53 17.12 -0.13 -3.83
C TYR A 53 16.17 0.69 -4.70
N PHE A 54 16.28 2.02 -4.63
CA PHE A 54 15.43 2.95 -5.35
C PHE A 54 16.19 3.64 -6.48
N ASP A 55 15.52 3.78 -7.59
CA ASP A 55 16.05 4.47 -8.77
C ASP A 55 15.93 5.99 -8.62
N ILE A 56 14.95 6.45 -7.84
CA ILE A 56 14.62 7.86 -7.63
C ILE A 56 14.37 8.10 -6.13
N ILE A 57 15.08 9.09 -5.56
CA ILE A 57 14.85 9.55 -4.18
C ILE A 57 14.44 11.01 -4.22
N ILE A 58 13.26 11.31 -3.71
CA ILE A 58 12.67 12.65 -3.76
C ILE A 58 12.61 13.20 -2.33
N PRO A 59 13.39 14.24 -2.02
CA PRO A 59 13.27 14.92 -0.74
C PRO A 59 11.87 15.52 -0.57
N ASN A 60 11.23 15.17 0.53
CA ASN A 60 9.95 15.73 0.93
C ASN A 60 10.15 16.38 2.32
N ASN A 61 10.19 17.69 2.38
CA ASN A 61 10.37 18.42 3.65
C ASN A 61 9.07 18.48 4.47
N GLU A 62 8.04 17.76 4.05
CA GLU A 62 6.72 17.84 4.60
C GLU A 62 6.36 16.56 5.39
N ASN A 63 5.26 16.64 6.12
CA ASN A 63 4.76 15.50 6.89
C ASN A 63 4.01 14.50 5.98
N LEU A 64 3.65 13.35 6.53
CA LEU A 64 2.94 12.29 5.80
C LEU A 64 1.67 12.79 5.09
N TYR A 65 0.94 13.75 5.67
CA TYR A 65 -0.31 14.28 5.10
C TYR A 65 -0.12 15.08 3.84
N THR A 66 1.01 15.74 3.70
CA THR A 66 1.37 16.51 2.49
C THR A 66 2.08 15.65 1.45
N SER A 67 2.43 14.41 1.78
CA SER A 67 3.05 13.46 0.84
C SER A 67 2.20 13.22 -0.39
N TYR A 68 0.88 13.18 -0.25
CA TYR A 68 -0.02 13.07 -1.40
C TYR A 68 0.03 14.29 -2.33
N LEU A 69 0.23 15.51 -1.80
CA LEU A 69 0.41 16.71 -2.63
C LEU A 69 1.75 16.66 -3.38
N VAL A 70 2.81 16.24 -2.69
CA VAL A 70 4.13 16.11 -3.34
C VAL A 70 4.09 15.05 -4.42
N LEU A 71 3.45 13.91 -4.16
CA LEU A 71 3.27 12.87 -5.17
C LEU A 71 2.40 13.34 -6.34
N TYR A 72 1.30 14.06 -6.07
CA TYR A 72 0.46 14.68 -7.09
C TYR A 72 1.27 15.59 -8.03
N ASN A 73 2.05 16.51 -7.46
CA ASN A 73 2.86 17.44 -8.26
C ASN A 73 3.87 16.68 -9.10
N TRP A 74 4.61 15.77 -8.48
CA TRP A 74 5.65 14.99 -9.16
C TRP A 74 5.08 14.12 -10.29
N LEU A 75 3.99 13.38 -10.06
CA LEU A 75 3.34 12.57 -11.09
C LEU A 75 2.78 13.43 -12.23
N SER A 76 2.27 14.64 -11.91
CA SER A 76 1.75 15.56 -12.94
C SER A 76 2.85 16.04 -13.88
N GLU A 77 4.07 16.21 -13.39
CA GLU A 77 5.23 16.59 -14.20
C GLU A 77 5.77 15.42 -15.05
N HIS A 78 5.45 14.16 -14.67
CA HIS A 78 5.96 12.94 -15.30
C HIS A 78 4.86 12.08 -15.95
N VAL A 79 3.70 12.68 -16.25
CA VAL A 79 2.50 11.96 -16.72
C VAL A 79 2.74 11.16 -18.01
N ASP A 80 3.61 11.63 -18.90
CA ASP A 80 3.94 10.97 -20.17
C ASP A 80 5.01 9.87 -20.02
N GLU A 81 5.62 9.73 -18.85
CA GLU A 81 6.71 8.76 -18.65
C GLU A 81 6.21 7.40 -18.17
N TYR A 82 5.13 7.39 -17.38
CA TYR A 82 4.64 6.17 -16.72
C TYR A 82 3.25 5.77 -17.21
N LYS A 83 3.04 4.45 -17.32
CA LYS A 83 1.74 3.86 -17.65
C LYS A 83 0.91 3.57 -16.41
N TYR A 84 1.52 2.87 -15.47
CA TYR A 84 0.94 2.52 -14.18
C TYR A 84 1.83 3.02 -13.04
N VAL A 85 1.17 3.44 -11.96
CA VAL A 85 1.81 3.81 -10.71
C VAL A 85 1.17 3.02 -9.59
N MET A 86 1.99 2.45 -8.70
CA MET A 86 1.54 1.75 -7.51
C MET A 86 2.18 2.37 -6.27
N HIS A 87 1.37 2.61 -5.25
CA HIS A 87 1.84 2.91 -3.90
C HIS A 87 1.91 1.63 -3.07
N SER A 88 2.97 1.49 -2.28
CA SER A 88 3.01 0.54 -1.18
C SER A 88 3.68 1.13 0.06
N ASP A 89 3.31 0.63 1.24
CA ASP A 89 4.06 0.92 2.46
C ASP A 89 5.50 0.41 2.33
N LEU A 90 6.44 1.09 3.02
CA LEU A 90 7.85 0.71 3.05
C LEU A 90 8.15 -0.34 4.13
N ARG A 91 7.27 -0.49 5.09
CA ARG A 91 7.38 -1.46 6.19
C ARG A 91 6.31 -2.54 6.05
N ASP A 92 6.56 -3.73 6.57
CA ASP A 92 5.62 -4.86 6.67
C ASP A 92 5.00 -5.33 5.32
N VAL A 93 5.68 -5.05 4.22
CA VAL A 93 5.30 -5.46 2.86
C VAL A 93 6.36 -6.41 2.29
N VAL A 94 5.92 -7.44 1.58
CA VAL A 94 6.79 -8.31 0.75
C VAL A 94 6.23 -8.33 -0.66
N ILE A 95 7.03 -7.89 -1.63
CA ILE A 95 6.68 -8.02 -3.05
C ILE A 95 7.13 -9.39 -3.51
N GLN A 96 6.19 -10.24 -3.92
CA GLN A 96 6.44 -11.63 -4.28
C GLN A 96 6.53 -11.85 -5.79
N THR A 97 5.67 -11.17 -6.55
CA THR A 97 5.67 -11.16 -8.01
C THR A 97 5.50 -9.73 -8.52
N ASP A 98 5.72 -9.49 -9.81
CA ASP A 98 5.57 -8.17 -10.40
C ASP A 98 4.09 -7.72 -10.40
N PRO A 99 3.69 -6.72 -9.57
CA PRO A 99 2.31 -6.31 -9.46
C PRO A 99 1.77 -5.61 -10.71
N PHE A 100 2.63 -5.10 -11.58
CA PHE A 100 2.21 -4.45 -12.80
C PHE A 100 1.71 -5.44 -13.85
N GLN A 101 2.13 -6.70 -13.80
CA GLN A 101 1.55 -7.76 -14.62
C GLN A 101 0.07 -7.98 -14.27
N PHE A 102 -0.30 -7.85 -12.99
CA PHE A 102 -1.69 -7.89 -12.57
C PHE A 102 -2.49 -6.72 -13.17
N PHE A 103 -1.95 -5.50 -13.14
CA PHE A 103 -2.61 -4.34 -13.77
C PHE A 103 -2.76 -4.51 -15.28
N GLU A 104 -1.74 -5.03 -15.94
CA GLU A 104 -1.75 -5.27 -17.39
C GLU A 104 -2.75 -6.36 -17.82
N SER A 105 -3.04 -7.32 -16.96
CA SER A 105 -4.09 -8.33 -17.20
C SER A 105 -5.51 -7.78 -17.07
N HIS A 106 -5.67 -6.56 -16.53
CA HIS A 106 -6.96 -5.89 -16.35
C HIS A 106 -6.94 -4.48 -17.00
N PRO A 107 -6.73 -4.37 -18.33
CA PRO A 107 -6.47 -3.09 -19.01
C PRO A 107 -7.65 -2.10 -18.94
N ASP A 108 -8.87 -2.57 -18.71
CA ASP A 108 -10.07 -1.75 -18.58
C ASP A 108 -10.20 -1.10 -17.20
N ILE A 109 -9.45 -1.56 -16.21
CA ILE A 109 -9.45 -1.00 -14.86
C ILE A 109 -8.51 0.21 -14.80
N ASN A 110 -8.95 1.24 -14.10
CA ASN A 110 -8.22 2.47 -13.92
C ASN A 110 -7.49 2.52 -12.58
N MET A 111 -8.14 2.02 -11.51
CA MET A 111 -7.56 1.97 -10.16
C MET A 111 -7.82 0.62 -9.50
N PHE A 112 -6.86 0.17 -8.76
CA PHE A 112 -6.88 -1.06 -7.97
C PHE A 112 -6.67 -0.72 -6.50
N TYR A 113 -7.51 -1.25 -5.63
CA TYR A 113 -7.46 -1.06 -4.18
C TYR A 113 -7.43 -2.41 -3.48
N SER A 114 -6.43 -2.63 -2.64
CA SER A 114 -6.37 -3.83 -1.80
C SER A 114 -7.39 -3.73 -0.67
N LEU A 115 -8.08 -4.81 -0.37
CA LEU A 115 -9.01 -4.92 0.75
C LEU A 115 -8.40 -5.76 1.87
N GLU A 116 -8.80 -5.47 3.11
CA GLU A 116 -8.35 -6.22 4.31
C GLU A 116 -9.20 -7.48 4.59
N GLY A 117 -10.11 -7.85 3.68
CA GLY A 117 -10.94 -9.04 3.82
C GLY A 117 -11.98 -8.96 4.95
N MET A 118 -12.27 -7.77 5.47
CA MET A 118 -13.25 -7.52 6.52
C MET A 118 -14.07 -6.26 6.25
N LYS A 119 -15.24 -6.17 6.86
CA LYS A 119 -16.06 -4.97 6.86
C LYS A 119 -15.64 -4.00 7.97
N ILE A 120 -15.92 -2.71 7.78
CA ILE A 120 -15.58 -1.66 8.73
C ILE A 120 -16.15 -1.95 10.13
N LYS A 121 -17.40 -2.41 10.20
CA LYS A 121 -18.07 -2.78 11.48
C LYS A 121 -17.44 -3.96 12.21
N GLU A 122 -16.63 -4.76 11.54
CA GLU A 122 -15.97 -5.94 12.10
C GLU A 122 -14.64 -5.62 12.82
N ASN A 123 -14.24 -4.35 12.79
CA ASN A 123 -13.01 -3.88 13.43
C ASN A 123 -13.27 -2.60 14.22
N ASP A 124 -13.06 -2.63 15.52
CA ASP A 124 -13.38 -1.52 16.43
C ASP A 124 -12.66 -0.22 16.05
N CYS A 125 -11.43 -0.30 15.57
CA CYS A 125 -10.65 0.85 15.13
C CYS A 125 -11.27 1.49 13.88
N ASN A 126 -11.60 0.68 12.87
CA ASN A 126 -12.21 1.17 11.63
C ASN A 126 -13.63 1.69 11.90
N LEU A 127 -14.38 1.03 12.77
CA LEU A 127 -15.71 1.50 13.19
C LEU A 127 -15.62 2.84 13.93
N TRP A 128 -14.66 2.99 14.83
CA TRP A 128 -14.43 4.26 15.51
C TRP A 128 -14.03 5.37 14.53
N TRP A 129 -13.21 5.06 13.54
CA TRP A 129 -12.85 6.00 12.47
C TRP A 129 -14.08 6.40 11.64
N GLU A 130 -14.94 5.44 11.28
CA GLU A 130 -16.19 5.71 10.58
C GLU A 130 -17.06 6.70 11.35
N GLN A 131 -17.34 6.42 12.62
CA GLN A 131 -18.17 7.25 13.47
C GLN A 131 -17.56 8.65 13.66
N SER A 132 -16.25 8.73 13.88
CA SER A 132 -15.53 9.99 14.05
C SER A 132 -15.59 10.83 12.78
N LEU A 133 -15.38 10.23 11.62
CA LEU A 133 -15.40 10.95 10.34
C LEU A 133 -16.81 11.43 9.99
N ARG A 134 -17.87 10.64 10.22
CA ARG A 134 -19.26 11.08 10.04
C ARG A 134 -19.57 12.30 10.89
N THR A 135 -19.14 12.29 12.14
CA THR A 135 -19.32 13.43 13.06
C THR A 135 -18.65 14.69 12.51
N VAL A 136 -17.42 14.56 12.01
CA VAL A 136 -16.66 15.67 11.45
C VAL A 136 -17.27 16.18 10.13
N LEU A 137 -17.73 15.27 9.27
CA LEU A 137 -18.33 15.61 7.98
C LEU A 137 -19.76 16.18 8.13
N ARG A 138 -20.37 16.03 9.30
CA ARG A 138 -21.79 16.32 9.55
C ARG A 138 -22.71 15.61 8.56
N SER A 139 -22.26 14.47 8.02
CA SER A 139 -23.07 13.66 7.13
C SER A 139 -23.94 12.77 8.03
N HIS A 140 -25.23 13.07 8.10
CA HIS A 140 -26.16 12.34 8.95
C HIS A 140 -26.76 11.10 8.30
N ASN A 141 -26.51 10.90 6.99
CA ASN A 141 -27.42 10.07 6.23
C ASN A 141 -26.94 8.66 5.90
N ASP A 142 -25.64 8.40 5.77
CA ASP A 142 -25.23 7.08 5.33
C ASP A 142 -24.04 6.57 6.15
N SER A 143 -24.30 5.60 7.02
CA SER A 143 -23.25 4.77 7.61
C SER A 143 -22.60 3.93 6.51
N TYR A 144 -21.27 3.90 6.50
CA TYR A 144 -20.50 3.03 5.61
C TYR A 144 -19.86 1.87 6.37
N GLU A 145 -20.38 1.53 7.55
CA GLU A 145 -19.88 0.43 8.39
C GLU A 145 -20.00 -0.95 7.74
N ASP A 146 -20.92 -1.11 6.79
CA ASP A 146 -21.09 -2.32 5.99
C ASP A 146 -20.16 -2.42 4.78
N GLU A 147 -19.37 -1.39 4.51
CA GLU A 147 -18.39 -1.40 3.43
C GLU A 147 -17.13 -2.17 3.84
N TRP A 148 -16.39 -2.61 2.82
CA TRP A 148 -15.11 -3.28 3.00
C TRP A 148 -14.02 -2.29 3.42
N VAL A 149 -13.13 -2.73 4.31
CA VAL A 149 -11.94 -1.95 4.67
C VAL A 149 -10.98 -1.93 3.49
N ILE A 150 -10.76 -0.74 2.92
CA ILE A 150 -9.71 -0.52 1.93
C ILE A 150 -8.40 -0.31 2.67
N ASN A 151 -7.39 -1.09 2.31
CA ASN A 151 -6.05 -0.95 2.88
C ASN A 151 -5.38 0.32 2.38
N GLY A 152 -4.94 1.20 3.29
CA GLY A 152 -4.28 2.46 2.96
C GLY A 152 -2.85 2.31 2.44
N GLY A 153 -2.23 1.16 2.70
CA GLY A 153 -0.82 0.92 2.34
C GLY A 153 -0.59 0.32 0.95
N ILE A 154 -1.65 -0.12 0.23
CA ILE A 154 -1.49 -0.73 -1.10
C ILE A 154 -2.62 -0.33 -2.03
N PHE A 155 -2.31 0.45 -3.02
CA PHE A 155 -3.21 0.81 -4.13
C PHE A 155 -2.40 1.27 -5.34
N GLY A 156 -3.03 1.30 -6.51
CA GLY A 156 -2.38 1.77 -7.73
C GLY A 156 -3.30 1.79 -8.94
N GLY A 157 -2.76 2.18 -10.08
CA GLY A 157 -3.52 2.22 -11.32
C GLY A 157 -2.84 3.00 -12.42
N LYS A 158 -3.61 3.42 -13.42
CA LYS A 158 -3.14 4.29 -14.50
C LYS A 158 -2.73 5.65 -13.95
N ILE A 159 -1.65 6.23 -14.45
CA ILE A 159 -1.07 7.45 -13.87
C ILE A 159 -2.06 8.60 -13.75
N GLU A 160 -2.92 8.85 -14.73
CA GLU A 160 -3.88 9.96 -14.70
C GLU A 160 -4.90 9.78 -13.54
N HIS A 161 -5.27 8.54 -13.25
CA HIS A 161 -6.18 8.22 -12.15
C HIS A 161 -5.47 8.25 -10.80
N MET A 162 -4.20 7.88 -10.77
CA MET A 162 -3.38 8.01 -9.57
C MET A 162 -3.13 9.48 -9.19
N ILE A 163 -2.90 10.36 -10.17
CA ILE A 163 -2.82 11.82 -9.96
C ILE A 163 -4.11 12.33 -9.33
N ASN A 164 -5.27 11.98 -9.89
CA ASN A 164 -6.56 12.37 -9.34
C ASN A 164 -6.80 11.82 -7.93
N HIS A 165 -6.39 10.58 -7.67
CA HIS A 165 -6.46 9.97 -6.35
C HIS A 165 -5.62 10.74 -5.33
N CYS A 166 -4.39 11.09 -5.65
CA CYS A 166 -3.52 11.87 -4.78
C CYS A 166 -4.12 13.25 -4.44
N LEU A 167 -4.67 13.94 -5.43
CA LEU A 167 -5.34 15.22 -5.21
C LEU A 167 -6.57 15.09 -4.31
N MET A 168 -7.35 14.04 -4.50
CA MET A 168 -8.53 13.74 -3.68
C MET A 168 -8.12 13.43 -2.23
N MET A 169 -7.11 12.59 -2.03
CA MET A 169 -6.57 12.27 -0.71
C MET A 169 -6.07 13.53 0.00
N PHE A 170 -5.23 14.32 -0.64
CA PHE A 170 -4.72 15.57 -0.09
C PHE A 170 -5.82 16.55 0.28
N SER A 171 -6.81 16.75 -0.61
CA SER A 171 -7.88 17.72 -0.39
C SER A 171 -8.78 17.37 0.80
N ASN A 172 -8.89 16.10 1.13
CA ASN A 172 -9.77 15.62 2.20
C ASN A 172 -9.05 15.35 3.52
N THR A 173 -7.80 14.92 3.49
CA THR A 173 -7.01 14.68 4.71
C THR A 173 -6.50 15.99 5.32
N ASN A 174 -6.11 16.97 4.51
CA ASN A 174 -5.51 18.21 4.98
C ASN A 174 -6.51 19.24 5.53
N ARG A 175 -7.77 19.27 5.05
CA ARG A 175 -8.78 20.26 5.48
C ARG A 175 -9.20 20.16 6.94
N LYS A 176 -8.79 19.12 7.66
CA LYS A 176 -9.27 18.77 8.99
C LYS A 176 -8.16 18.59 10.00
N SER A 177 -7.11 19.39 9.89
CA SER A 177 -5.89 19.33 10.71
C SER A 177 -6.07 19.37 12.23
N GLN A 178 -7.27 19.59 12.73
CA GLN A 178 -7.61 19.46 14.15
C GLN A 178 -7.99 18.02 14.55
N PHE A 179 -8.28 17.15 13.57
CA PHE A 179 -8.55 15.73 13.77
C PHE A 179 -7.71 14.97 12.76
N LEU A 180 -6.83 14.10 13.27
CA LEU A 180 -6.04 13.18 12.46
C LEU A 180 -6.96 12.28 11.65
N VAL A 181 -7.33 12.69 10.44
CA VAL A 181 -8.00 11.81 9.49
C VAL A 181 -6.92 10.98 8.83
N MET A 182 -6.83 9.73 9.22
CA MET A 182 -5.92 8.78 8.58
C MET A 182 -6.36 8.54 7.13
N ASP A 183 -5.42 8.24 6.27
CA ASP A 183 -5.68 7.90 4.87
C ASP A 183 -6.65 6.72 4.73
N GLN A 184 -6.45 5.65 5.50
CA GLN A 184 -7.35 4.49 5.54
C GLN A 184 -8.76 4.85 6.01
N GLN A 185 -8.89 5.78 6.95
CA GLN A 185 -10.19 6.29 7.40
C GLN A 185 -10.95 6.98 6.24
N PHE A 186 -10.25 7.79 5.46
CA PHE A 186 -10.85 8.46 4.31
C PHE A 186 -11.16 7.49 3.17
N LEU A 187 -10.30 6.50 2.92
CA LEU A 187 -10.54 5.42 1.97
C LEU A 187 -11.80 4.61 2.34
N GLY A 188 -12.02 4.34 3.64
CA GLY A 188 -13.24 3.74 4.14
C GLY A 188 -14.50 4.56 3.76
N TYR A 189 -14.45 5.87 3.93
CA TYR A 189 -15.54 6.74 3.49
C TYR A 189 -15.74 6.72 1.96
N LEU A 190 -14.66 6.67 1.20
CA LEU A 190 -14.71 6.62 -0.26
C LEU A 190 -15.20 5.28 -0.80
N SER A 191 -15.09 4.19 -0.05
CA SER A 191 -15.41 2.83 -0.52
C SER A 191 -16.79 2.74 -1.15
N GLN A 192 -17.78 3.41 -0.57
CA GLN A 192 -19.15 3.48 -1.09
C GLN A 192 -19.26 4.11 -2.49
N TYR A 193 -18.31 4.99 -2.85
CA TYR A 193 -18.25 5.61 -4.18
C TYR A 193 -17.37 4.80 -5.14
N LEU A 194 -16.25 4.29 -4.63
CA LEU A 194 -15.28 3.56 -5.43
C LEU A 194 -15.86 2.26 -6.01
N LYS A 195 -16.65 1.52 -5.22
CA LYS A 195 -17.31 0.28 -5.65
C LYS A 195 -18.31 0.47 -6.78
N ASN A 196 -18.90 1.66 -6.90
CA ASN A 196 -19.88 1.97 -7.93
C ASN A 196 -19.26 2.40 -9.26
N ASN A 197 -17.95 2.60 -9.30
CA ASN A 197 -17.23 2.89 -10.54
C ASN A 197 -16.71 1.59 -11.17
N PRO A 198 -17.25 1.12 -12.31
CA PRO A 198 -16.83 -0.13 -12.93
C PRO A 198 -15.39 -0.11 -13.47
N LYS A 199 -14.73 1.06 -13.44
CA LYS A 199 -13.31 1.22 -13.77
C LYS A 199 -12.39 1.11 -12.56
N ASN A 200 -12.93 0.89 -11.36
CA ASN A 200 -12.17 0.59 -10.16
C ASN A 200 -12.32 -0.90 -9.81
N MET A 201 -11.25 -1.50 -9.35
CA MET A 201 -11.25 -2.86 -8.83
C MET A 201 -10.94 -2.85 -7.34
N LEU A 202 -11.87 -3.34 -6.55
CA LEU A 202 -11.65 -3.62 -5.13
C LEU A 202 -11.16 -5.07 -5.03
N CYS A 203 -9.87 -5.24 -4.81
CA CYS A 203 -9.19 -6.54 -4.86
C CYS A 203 -9.36 -7.27 -3.52
N HIS A 204 -10.20 -8.30 -3.52
CA HIS A 204 -10.42 -9.15 -2.36
C HIS A 204 -9.34 -10.22 -2.26
N PRO A 205 -8.71 -10.41 -1.10
CA PRO A 205 -7.63 -11.38 -0.96
C PRO A 205 -8.06 -12.85 -1.11
N TYR A 206 -9.35 -13.16 -1.12
CA TYR A 206 -9.88 -14.51 -1.39
C TYR A 206 -10.34 -14.72 -2.84
N ASP A 207 -10.52 -13.66 -3.61
CA ASP A 207 -10.93 -13.73 -5.02
C ASP A 207 -9.80 -13.39 -5.97
N ASP A 208 -8.88 -12.52 -5.54
CA ASP A 208 -7.81 -11.96 -6.35
C ASP A 208 -6.44 -12.34 -5.80
N THR A 209 -5.43 -12.21 -6.65
CA THR A 209 -4.02 -12.41 -6.28
C THR A 209 -3.19 -11.11 -6.28
N PHE A 210 -3.84 -9.95 -6.30
CA PHE A 210 -3.14 -8.67 -6.23
C PHE A 210 -2.42 -8.50 -4.90
N ALA A 211 -3.15 -8.56 -3.79
CA ALA A 211 -2.56 -8.44 -2.48
C ALA A 211 -3.30 -9.29 -1.44
N CYS A 212 -2.54 -9.83 -0.49
CA CYS A 212 -3.07 -10.44 0.71
C CYS A 212 -2.57 -9.68 1.94
N THR A 213 -3.43 -9.45 2.92
CA THR A 213 -3.07 -8.75 4.16
C THR A 213 -3.05 -9.70 5.35
N GLY A 214 -2.18 -9.44 6.32
CA GLY A 214 -2.11 -10.20 7.57
C GLY A 214 -3.40 -10.15 8.38
N GLU A 215 -4.14 -9.05 8.31
CA GLU A 215 -5.45 -8.96 8.98
C GLU A 215 -6.48 -9.92 8.39
N ALA A 216 -6.49 -10.11 7.08
CA ALA A 216 -7.38 -11.07 6.43
C ALA A 216 -7.08 -12.52 6.88
N ILE A 217 -5.80 -12.89 6.97
CA ILE A 217 -5.37 -14.20 7.42
C ILE A 217 -5.71 -14.43 8.89
N LYS A 218 -5.40 -13.46 9.76
CA LYS A 218 -5.61 -13.54 11.21
C LYS A 218 -7.06 -13.78 11.60
N ARG A 219 -8.01 -13.35 10.76
CA ARG A 219 -9.44 -13.50 10.98
C ARG A 219 -10.03 -14.75 10.35
N ASP A 220 -9.20 -15.65 9.84
CA ASP A 220 -9.60 -16.86 9.09
C ASP A 220 -10.49 -16.55 7.87
N ASN A 221 -10.43 -15.31 7.37
CA ASN A 221 -11.23 -14.90 6.22
C ASN A 221 -10.57 -15.31 4.89
N VAL A 222 -9.29 -15.69 4.94
CA VAL A 222 -8.52 -16.10 3.74
C VAL A 222 -7.69 -17.31 4.07
N GLU A 223 -7.89 -18.38 3.31
CA GLU A 223 -7.04 -19.55 3.35
C GLU A 223 -5.80 -19.31 2.48
N VAL A 224 -4.64 -19.29 3.09
CA VAL A 224 -3.36 -19.10 2.41
C VAL A 224 -2.41 -20.25 2.69
N PHE A 225 -1.53 -20.49 1.75
CA PHE A 225 -0.48 -21.50 1.86
C PHE A 225 0.89 -20.84 1.71
N PHE A 226 1.87 -21.39 2.42
CA PHE A 226 3.26 -20.97 2.30
C PHE A 226 4.11 -22.14 1.81
N ASP A 227 4.65 -22.02 0.61
CA ASP A 227 5.45 -23.07 -0.03
C ASP A 227 6.94 -23.05 0.37
N GLY A 228 7.31 -22.25 1.38
CA GLY A 228 8.68 -21.98 1.81
C GLY A 228 9.34 -20.81 1.06
N LYS A 229 8.64 -20.22 0.08
CA LYS A 229 9.13 -19.07 -0.71
C LYS A 229 8.12 -17.95 -0.80
N GLN A 230 6.87 -18.28 -1.07
CA GLN A 230 5.80 -17.32 -1.37
C GLN A 230 4.51 -17.72 -0.65
N VAL A 231 3.72 -16.71 -0.33
CA VAL A 231 2.34 -16.88 0.14
C VAL A 231 1.44 -16.99 -1.08
N THR A 232 0.67 -18.08 -1.17
CA THR A 232 -0.21 -18.40 -2.28
C THR A 232 -1.66 -18.51 -1.81
N ASN A 233 -2.60 -18.35 -2.73
CA ASN A 233 -3.99 -18.70 -2.49
C ASN A 233 -4.18 -20.23 -2.48
N LYS A 234 -5.41 -20.69 -2.28
CA LYS A 234 -5.80 -22.11 -2.28
C LYS A 234 -5.47 -22.86 -3.57
N ASP A 235 -5.36 -22.15 -4.70
CA ASP A 235 -5.06 -22.74 -6.01
C ASP A 235 -3.54 -22.75 -6.30
N GLY A 236 -2.71 -22.38 -5.32
CA GLY A 236 -1.25 -22.34 -5.44
C GLY A 236 -0.72 -21.13 -6.22
N VAL A 237 -1.58 -20.14 -6.50
CA VAL A 237 -1.17 -18.91 -7.20
C VAL A 237 -0.63 -17.90 -6.18
N PRO A 238 0.61 -17.39 -6.36
CA PRO A 238 1.18 -16.41 -5.43
C PRO A 238 0.46 -15.07 -5.51
N TYR A 239 0.25 -14.45 -4.36
CA TYR A 239 -0.13 -13.05 -4.31
C TYR A 239 1.02 -12.17 -4.81
N CYS A 240 0.71 -11.08 -5.54
CA CYS A 240 1.76 -10.14 -5.95
C CYS A 240 2.42 -9.49 -4.74
N ILE A 241 1.61 -9.16 -3.75
CA ILE A 241 2.04 -8.46 -2.54
C ILE A 241 1.48 -9.18 -1.30
N PHE A 242 2.34 -9.34 -0.30
CA PHE A 242 1.92 -9.74 1.04
C PHE A 242 2.22 -8.60 2.01
N HIS A 243 1.17 -8.02 2.60
CA HIS A 243 1.22 -6.88 3.51
C HIS A 243 0.85 -7.28 4.93
N GLN A 244 1.36 -6.58 5.94
CA GLN A 244 1.12 -6.86 7.37
C GLN A 244 1.53 -8.29 7.76
N TRP A 245 2.57 -8.81 7.10
CA TRP A 245 3.06 -10.17 7.33
C TRP A 245 3.54 -10.37 8.76
N ASP A 246 4.02 -9.31 9.43
CA ASP A 246 4.47 -9.27 10.82
C ASP A 246 3.35 -9.57 11.84
N ARG A 247 2.10 -9.48 11.42
CA ARG A 247 0.91 -9.77 12.24
C ARG A 247 0.44 -11.22 12.17
N THR A 248 1.15 -12.08 11.45
CA THR A 248 0.77 -13.48 11.21
C THR A 248 1.82 -14.44 11.74
N GLU A 249 1.46 -15.72 11.90
CA GLU A 249 2.42 -16.79 12.23
C GLU A 249 3.49 -16.97 11.12
N LEU A 250 3.20 -16.53 9.90
CA LEU A 250 4.15 -16.52 8.79
C LEU A 250 5.33 -15.57 9.00
N ALA A 251 5.23 -14.63 9.96
CA ALA A 251 6.34 -13.75 10.34
C ALA A 251 7.62 -14.53 10.62
N ASN A 252 7.53 -15.65 11.35
CA ASN A 252 8.69 -16.47 11.68
C ASN A 252 9.41 -17.06 10.45
N HIS A 253 8.69 -17.34 9.37
CA HIS A 253 9.28 -17.85 8.13
C HIS A 253 10.06 -16.77 7.38
N PHE A 254 9.56 -15.55 7.32
CA PHE A 254 10.26 -14.41 6.71
C PHE A 254 11.49 -14.03 7.54
N LEU A 255 11.37 -13.98 8.87
CA LEU A 255 12.47 -13.68 9.78
C LEU A 255 13.59 -14.72 9.74
N ALA A 256 13.26 -16.01 9.69
CA ALA A 256 14.25 -17.08 9.62
C ALA A 256 15.06 -17.05 8.30
N LYS A 257 14.43 -16.64 7.20
CA LYS A 257 15.08 -16.54 5.88
C LYS A 257 16.10 -15.41 5.85
N GLU A 258 15.76 -14.24 6.38
CA GLU A 258 16.66 -13.08 6.45
C GLU A 258 17.84 -13.32 7.41
N SER A 259 17.62 -13.95 8.56
CA SER A 259 18.71 -14.28 9.49
C SER A 259 19.76 -15.21 8.87
N ASN A 260 19.38 -16.06 7.92
CA ASN A 260 20.30 -16.89 7.17
C ASN A 260 21.02 -16.10 6.06
N THR A 261 20.37 -15.11 5.44
CA THR A 261 20.97 -14.27 4.39
C THR A 261 21.99 -13.31 4.99
N LEU A 262 21.71 -12.72 6.15
CA LEU A 262 22.64 -11.82 6.87
C LEU A 262 23.89 -12.54 7.41
N ARG A 263 23.83 -13.85 7.67
CA ARG A 263 25.01 -14.63 8.11
C ARG A 263 26.02 -14.91 6.99
N PHE A 264 25.64 -14.78 5.73
CA PHE A 264 26.51 -15.00 4.58
C PHE A 264 27.04 -13.71 3.93
N SER A 265 26.68 -12.52 4.44
CA SER A 265 27.10 -11.21 3.93
C SER A 265 28.08 -10.48 4.87
N LEU A 266 28.60 -11.13 5.92
CA LEU A 266 29.70 -10.72 6.78
C LEU A 266 30.93 -11.54 6.41
#